data_e628c0cf49d51d70a04659e529f2985c
#
_entry.id   e628c0cf49d51d70a04659e529f2985c
#
_cell.length_a   1.000
_cell.length_b   1.000
_cell.length_c   1.000
_cell.angle_alpha   90.00
_cell.angle_beta   90.00
_cell.angle_gamma   90.00
#
_symmetry.space_group_name_H-M   'P 1'
#
loop_
_entity.id
_entity.type
_entity.pdbx_description
1 polymer ?
#
loop_
_entity_poly.entity_id
_entity_poly.type
_entity_poly.pdbx_seq_one_letter_code
_entity_poly.pdbx_strand_id
1 'polypeptide(L)'
;MLQNLKFVDDKSSTLPKYQRLANCIEHWLKSSRLPKGTKLPCDRELAEHLGTTAVTLSKGLNLLVCKGILERKIGSGTYVADTENLNSGPRRIGIVCSEIIKFDPGYCNIVLEQFYRFWHERGFQLVSLLGVPQNYEKLIQDYELSGVMCFVPKEEFHDDLLALFRRKIPFVSIGIRFDDLPVSFGTNHEKVASDAALHLVRLGHRKIAMLYNSQMSSSRLRCRGYSRVMWEHGLPVNPDWVIDVSDDGTFDRLRTLLVPSDRPTALLADVAQPIPLIYETVRNLGLRIPEDVSVVGFTDQPYLTYMNPPMTVFSQRIQEFTLLAARQLESLIRNGVPMEIEERFSGGMLIDRASCRKID
;
A
#
# COMPACT_ATOMS: atom_id res chain seq x y z
N MET A 1 -4.96 41.71 -18.18
CA MET A 1 -4.90 40.29 -17.73
C MET A 1 -6.28 39.65 -17.71
N LEU A 2 -7.34 40.30 -17.22
CA LEU A 2 -8.67 39.70 -17.01
C LEU A 2 -9.65 39.79 -18.19
N GLN A 3 -9.27 40.35 -19.33
CA GLN A 3 -10.17 40.63 -20.46
C GLN A 3 -11.00 39.45 -20.97
N ASN A 4 -10.44 38.22 -20.85
CA ASN A 4 -11.10 37.00 -21.32
C ASN A 4 -11.65 36.14 -20.17
N LEU A 5 -11.57 36.57 -18.92
CA LEU A 5 -12.10 35.85 -17.78
C LEU A 5 -13.55 36.31 -17.53
N LYS A 6 -14.50 35.46 -17.88
CA LYS A 6 -15.93 35.70 -17.64
C LYS A 6 -16.54 34.52 -16.92
N PHE A 7 -17.28 34.77 -15.87
CA PHE A 7 -18.01 33.74 -15.14
C PHE A 7 -19.51 33.88 -15.38
N VAL A 8 -20.11 32.87 -15.97
CA VAL A 8 -21.57 32.76 -16.12
C VAL A 8 -22.06 31.79 -15.05
N ASP A 9 -22.89 32.33 -14.14
CA ASP A 9 -23.42 31.55 -13.02
C ASP A 9 -24.57 30.64 -13.49
N ASP A 10 -24.27 29.44 -13.95
CA ASP A 10 -25.27 28.45 -14.35
C ASP A 10 -25.96 27.87 -13.11
N LYS A 11 -27.20 28.37 -12.85
CA LYS A 11 -28.02 27.92 -11.72
C LYS A 11 -28.57 26.50 -11.86
N SER A 12 -28.47 25.88 -13.04
CA SER A 12 -28.89 24.49 -13.30
C SER A 12 -27.85 23.45 -12.87
N SER A 13 -26.61 23.91 -12.66
CA SER A 13 -25.51 23.02 -12.27
C SER A 13 -25.64 22.54 -10.81
N THR A 14 -25.47 21.26 -10.59
CA THR A 14 -25.44 20.63 -9.25
C THR A 14 -24.17 20.96 -8.45
N LEU A 15 -23.14 21.54 -9.09
CA LEU A 15 -21.89 21.90 -8.44
C LEU A 15 -22.01 23.18 -7.61
N PRO A 16 -21.43 23.25 -6.42
CA PRO A 16 -21.35 24.48 -5.62
C PRO A 16 -20.70 25.63 -6.38
N LYS A 17 -21.16 26.88 -6.15
CA LYS A 17 -20.68 28.08 -6.86
C LYS A 17 -19.16 28.22 -6.83
N TYR A 18 -18.50 27.95 -5.70
CA TYR A 18 -17.04 28.05 -5.59
C TYR A 18 -16.29 27.01 -6.46
N GLN A 19 -16.85 25.81 -6.69
CA GLN A 19 -16.27 24.81 -7.61
C GLN A 19 -16.43 25.26 -9.07
N ARG A 20 -17.57 25.81 -9.44
CA ARG A 20 -17.81 26.37 -10.79
C ARG A 20 -16.87 27.54 -11.08
N LEU A 21 -16.64 28.42 -10.08
CA LEU A 21 -15.64 29.49 -10.16
C LEU A 21 -14.21 28.92 -10.33
N ALA A 22 -13.83 27.89 -9.56
CA ALA A 22 -12.54 27.26 -9.70
C ALA A 22 -12.34 26.70 -11.11
N ASN A 23 -13.32 25.96 -11.66
CA ASN A 23 -13.27 25.42 -13.01
C ASN A 23 -13.16 26.54 -14.09
N CYS A 24 -13.89 27.64 -13.92
CA CYS A 24 -13.82 28.80 -14.83
C CYS A 24 -12.43 29.44 -14.81
N ILE A 25 -11.85 29.64 -13.62
CA ILE A 25 -10.52 30.25 -13.48
C ILE A 25 -9.45 29.28 -14.02
N GLU A 26 -9.57 27.97 -13.76
CA GLU A 26 -8.67 26.95 -14.29
C GLU A 26 -8.65 26.95 -15.83
N HIS A 27 -9.84 26.99 -16.45
CA HIS A 27 -9.96 27.06 -17.90
C HIS A 27 -9.33 28.33 -18.47
N TRP A 28 -9.56 29.47 -17.82
CA TRP A 28 -8.96 30.77 -18.21
C TRP A 28 -7.44 30.75 -18.09
N LEU A 29 -6.89 30.20 -17.00
CA LEU A 29 -5.44 30.07 -16.82
C LEU A 29 -4.81 29.21 -17.93
N LYS A 30 -5.46 28.09 -18.29
CA LYS A 30 -5.05 27.20 -19.39
C LYS A 30 -5.05 27.94 -20.75
N SER A 31 -6.12 28.64 -21.05
CA SER A 31 -6.26 29.35 -22.34
C SER A 31 -5.34 30.56 -22.45
N SER A 32 -5.05 31.24 -21.34
CA SER A 32 -4.21 32.43 -21.29
C SER A 32 -2.71 32.16 -21.29
N ARG A 33 -2.27 30.91 -21.08
CA ARG A 33 -0.86 30.47 -21.02
C ARG A 33 0.03 31.37 -20.17
N LEU A 34 -0.47 31.80 -19.00
CA LEU A 34 0.27 32.69 -18.11
C LEU A 34 1.54 31.99 -17.58
N PRO A 35 2.71 32.66 -17.59
CA PRO A 35 3.95 32.08 -17.08
C PRO A 35 3.89 31.76 -15.58
N LYS A 36 4.67 30.75 -15.15
CA LYS A 36 4.92 30.46 -13.73
C LYS A 36 5.38 31.72 -13.00
N GLY A 37 4.86 31.94 -11.80
CA GLY A 37 5.16 33.11 -10.99
C GLY A 37 4.38 34.37 -11.37
N THR A 38 3.48 34.32 -12.37
CA THR A 38 2.59 35.43 -12.68
C THR A 38 1.68 35.69 -11.48
N LYS A 39 1.73 36.90 -10.95
CA LYS A 39 0.85 37.36 -9.85
C LYS A 39 -0.55 37.59 -10.35
N LEU A 40 -1.55 36.97 -9.73
CA LEU A 40 -2.95 37.27 -10.00
C LEU A 40 -3.37 38.57 -9.30
N PRO A 41 -4.43 39.25 -9.79
CA PRO A 41 -5.07 40.34 -9.07
C PRO A 41 -5.48 39.91 -7.65
N CYS A 42 -5.63 40.86 -6.74
CA CYS A 42 -6.03 40.49 -5.37
C CYS A 42 -7.43 39.87 -5.34
N ASP A 43 -7.69 39.06 -4.31
CA ASP A 43 -8.97 38.33 -4.18
C ASP A 43 -10.19 39.26 -4.30
N ARG A 44 -10.08 40.52 -3.85
CA ARG A 44 -11.15 41.50 -3.92
C ARG A 44 -11.44 41.96 -5.36
N GLU A 45 -10.40 42.32 -6.10
CA GLU A 45 -10.50 42.75 -7.51
C GLU A 45 -11.01 41.60 -8.37
N LEU A 46 -10.54 40.39 -8.14
CA LEU A 46 -10.94 39.20 -8.88
C LEU A 46 -12.40 38.80 -8.57
N ALA A 47 -12.82 38.95 -7.31
CA ALA A 47 -14.22 38.72 -6.91
C ALA A 47 -15.16 39.70 -7.54
N GLU A 48 -14.80 40.98 -7.58
CA GLU A 48 -15.58 42.05 -8.23
C GLU A 48 -15.71 41.78 -9.73
N HIS A 49 -14.61 41.45 -10.41
CA HIS A 49 -14.59 41.14 -11.84
C HIS A 49 -15.50 39.92 -12.19
N LEU A 50 -15.54 38.90 -11.32
CA LEU A 50 -16.33 37.67 -11.53
C LEU A 50 -17.76 37.74 -10.97
N GLY A 51 -18.19 38.86 -10.42
CA GLY A 51 -19.55 39.05 -9.86
C GLY A 51 -19.82 38.10 -8.68
N THR A 52 -18.84 37.95 -7.77
CA THR A 52 -18.93 37.05 -6.63
C THR A 52 -18.41 37.68 -5.34
N THR A 53 -18.56 36.96 -4.20
CA THR A 53 -17.99 37.43 -2.94
C THR A 53 -16.53 36.96 -2.78
N ALA A 54 -15.70 37.76 -2.08
CA ALA A 54 -14.32 37.38 -1.79
C ALA A 54 -14.21 36.03 -1.07
N VAL A 55 -15.19 35.72 -0.21
CA VAL A 55 -15.24 34.43 0.51
C VAL A 55 -15.45 33.25 -0.44
N THR A 56 -16.39 33.38 -1.37
CA THR A 56 -16.68 32.32 -2.36
C THR A 56 -15.53 32.16 -3.33
N LEU A 57 -14.92 33.27 -3.77
CA LEU A 57 -13.73 33.25 -4.61
C LEU A 57 -12.55 32.59 -3.88
N SER A 58 -12.27 32.98 -2.64
CA SER A 58 -11.18 32.43 -1.86
C SER A 58 -11.29 30.90 -1.69
N LYS A 59 -12.53 30.38 -1.50
CA LYS A 59 -12.76 28.91 -1.52
C LYS A 59 -12.42 28.30 -2.88
N GLY A 60 -12.79 28.94 -3.98
CA GLY A 60 -12.46 28.48 -5.34
C GLY A 60 -10.94 28.51 -5.60
N LEU A 61 -10.26 29.61 -5.23
CA LEU A 61 -8.81 29.73 -5.38
C LEU A 61 -8.06 28.69 -4.52
N ASN A 62 -8.56 28.40 -3.31
CA ASN A 62 -7.97 27.36 -2.47
C ASN A 62 -8.05 25.97 -3.11
N LEU A 63 -9.12 25.66 -3.84
CA LEU A 63 -9.17 24.43 -4.64
C LEU A 63 -8.06 24.39 -5.70
N LEU A 64 -7.79 25.53 -6.37
CA LEU A 64 -6.73 25.64 -7.37
C LEU A 64 -5.34 25.58 -6.73
N VAL A 65 -5.19 26.09 -5.52
CA VAL A 65 -3.95 25.92 -4.72
C VAL A 65 -3.76 24.45 -4.33
N CYS A 66 -4.81 23.78 -3.86
CA CYS A 66 -4.77 22.34 -3.57
C CYS A 66 -4.45 21.50 -4.82
N LYS A 67 -4.91 21.95 -6.00
CA LYS A 67 -4.57 21.33 -7.29
C LYS A 67 -3.14 21.67 -7.77
N GLY A 68 -2.40 22.53 -7.06
CA GLY A 68 -1.07 22.98 -7.47
C GLY A 68 -1.04 23.86 -8.73
N ILE A 69 -2.20 24.41 -9.11
CA ILE A 69 -2.35 25.35 -10.24
C ILE A 69 -1.96 26.77 -9.82
N LEU A 70 -2.24 27.10 -8.57
CA LEU A 70 -1.91 28.37 -7.94
C LEU A 70 -1.07 28.13 -6.69
N GLU A 71 -0.29 29.15 -6.33
CA GLU A 71 0.49 29.20 -5.08
C GLU A 71 0.11 30.47 -4.32
N ARG A 72 -0.19 30.35 -3.01
CA ARG A 72 -0.40 31.51 -2.13
C ARG A 72 0.86 31.79 -1.32
N LYS A 73 1.34 33.04 -1.41
CA LYS A 73 2.44 33.55 -0.57
C LYS A 73 1.86 34.52 0.45
N ILE A 74 1.99 34.16 1.73
CA ILE A 74 1.45 34.96 2.84
C ILE A 74 1.95 36.41 2.74
N GLY A 75 1.02 37.36 2.81
CA GLY A 75 1.32 38.81 2.70
C GLY A 75 1.70 39.27 1.30
N SER A 76 1.84 38.39 0.30
CA SER A 76 2.29 38.75 -1.04
C SER A 76 1.21 38.56 -2.12
N GLY A 77 0.35 37.54 -2.01
CA GLY A 77 -0.76 37.31 -2.93
C GLY A 77 -0.80 35.90 -3.49
N THR A 78 -1.60 35.72 -4.56
CA THR A 78 -1.78 34.46 -5.27
C THR A 78 -1.02 34.51 -6.60
N TYR A 79 -0.29 33.46 -6.90
CA TYR A 79 0.60 33.34 -8.06
C TYR A 79 0.22 32.11 -8.89
N VAL A 80 0.44 32.18 -10.20
CA VAL A 80 0.38 31.00 -11.06
C VAL A 80 1.54 30.08 -10.67
N ALA A 81 1.22 28.86 -10.24
CA ALA A 81 2.19 27.81 -9.97
C ALA A 81 2.76 27.28 -11.30
N ASP A 82 3.41 26.13 -11.30
CA ASP A 82 3.99 25.58 -12.52
C ASP A 82 2.91 25.29 -13.58
N THR A 83 2.94 25.98 -14.72
CA THR A 83 1.94 25.83 -15.79
C THR A 83 2.13 24.53 -16.58
N GLU A 84 3.27 23.84 -16.43
CA GLU A 84 3.41 22.47 -16.94
C GLU A 84 2.37 21.54 -16.30
N ASN A 85 1.94 21.85 -15.08
CA ASN A 85 0.84 21.17 -14.41
C ASN A 85 -0.58 21.54 -14.96
N LEU A 86 -0.74 22.63 -15.70
CA LEU A 86 -2.03 23.00 -16.31
C LEU A 86 -2.40 22.16 -17.53
N ASN A 87 -1.39 21.61 -18.20
CA ASN A 87 -1.57 20.69 -19.33
C ASN A 87 -1.55 19.22 -18.91
N SER A 88 -1.31 18.94 -17.63
CA SER A 88 -1.44 17.58 -17.13
C SER A 88 -2.91 17.19 -17.11
N GLY A 89 -3.25 16.13 -17.80
CA GLY A 89 -4.57 15.50 -17.84
C GLY A 89 -5.16 15.20 -16.45
N PRO A 90 -6.20 14.43 -16.38
CA PRO A 90 -6.91 14.19 -15.12
C PRO A 90 -5.95 13.70 -14.03
N ARG A 91 -5.97 14.40 -12.86
CA ARG A 91 -5.11 14.04 -11.72
C ARG A 91 -5.80 12.97 -10.88
N ARG A 92 -6.00 11.81 -11.50
CA ARG A 92 -6.63 10.66 -10.85
C ARG A 92 -5.71 9.45 -10.95
N ILE A 93 -5.53 8.76 -9.83
CA ILE A 93 -4.82 7.48 -9.77
C ILE A 93 -5.83 6.39 -9.45
N GLY A 94 -5.91 5.37 -10.29
CA GLY A 94 -6.72 4.20 -10.04
C GLY A 94 -6.02 3.24 -9.07
N ILE A 95 -6.77 2.70 -8.12
CA ILE A 95 -6.35 1.57 -7.30
C ILE A 95 -7.23 0.39 -7.69
N VAL A 96 -6.66 -0.54 -8.43
CA VAL A 96 -7.33 -1.79 -8.79
C VAL A 96 -6.93 -2.83 -7.76
N CYS A 97 -7.90 -3.29 -6.98
CA CYS A 97 -7.67 -4.25 -5.91
C CYS A 97 -8.40 -5.55 -6.19
N SER A 98 -7.68 -6.68 -6.13
CA SER A 98 -8.28 -8.00 -6.08
C SER A 98 -8.92 -8.25 -4.69
N GLU A 99 -9.56 -9.40 -4.50
CA GLU A 99 -10.31 -9.72 -3.26
C GLU A 99 -9.47 -9.89 -1.98
N ILE A 100 -8.16 -9.64 -2.03
CA ILE A 100 -7.22 -9.92 -0.92
C ILE A 100 -7.52 -9.13 0.37
N ILE A 101 -8.27 -8.03 0.27
CA ILE A 101 -8.68 -7.24 1.46
C ILE A 101 -9.39 -8.13 2.50
N LYS A 102 -9.98 -9.24 2.06
CA LYS A 102 -10.64 -10.21 2.94
C LYS A 102 -9.64 -11.01 3.80
N PHE A 103 -8.40 -11.19 3.32
CA PHE A 103 -7.42 -12.09 3.95
C PHE A 103 -6.42 -11.40 4.87
N ASP A 104 -5.96 -10.19 4.53
CA ASP A 104 -5.07 -9.39 5.37
C ASP A 104 -5.44 -7.89 5.33
N PRO A 105 -6.48 -7.48 6.09
CA PRO A 105 -6.89 -6.08 6.15
C PRO A 105 -5.77 -5.14 6.63
N GLY A 106 -4.91 -5.62 7.52
CA GLY A 106 -3.84 -4.82 8.08
C GLY A 106 -2.76 -4.47 7.06
N TYR A 107 -2.32 -5.44 6.27
CA TYR A 107 -1.42 -5.20 5.15
C TYR A 107 -2.03 -4.20 4.15
N CYS A 108 -3.29 -4.43 3.77
CA CYS A 108 -4.01 -3.56 2.85
C CYS A 108 -4.09 -2.12 3.36
N ASN A 109 -4.42 -1.93 4.63
CA ASN A 109 -4.52 -0.60 5.22
C ASN A 109 -3.19 0.16 5.19
N ILE A 110 -2.07 -0.50 5.52
CA ILE A 110 -0.75 0.12 5.48
C ILE A 110 -0.40 0.59 4.06
N VAL A 111 -0.62 -0.26 3.05
CA VAL A 111 -0.34 0.08 1.65
C VAL A 111 -1.24 1.25 1.21
N LEU A 112 -2.55 1.15 1.44
CA LEU A 112 -3.51 2.15 1.00
C LEU A 112 -3.27 3.51 1.67
N GLU A 113 -3.02 3.53 2.99
CA GLU A 113 -2.72 4.77 3.73
C GLU A 113 -1.47 5.47 3.18
N GLN A 114 -0.39 4.71 3.01
CA GLN A 114 0.87 5.26 2.52
C GLN A 114 0.74 5.77 1.09
N PHE A 115 0.06 5.01 0.22
CA PHE A 115 -0.16 5.38 -1.17
C PHE A 115 -1.09 6.59 -1.29
N TYR A 116 -2.18 6.62 -0.49
CA TYR A 116 -3.10 7.76 -0.42
C TYR A 116 -2.37 9.04 0.01
N ARG A 117 -1.60 8.99 1.09
CA ARG A 117 -0.84 10.14 1.61
C ARG A 117 0.09 10.71 0.54
N PHE A 118 0.85 9.85 -0.13
CA PHE A 118 1.79 10.27 -1.18
C PHE A 118 1.12 11.03 -2.32
N TRP A 119 -0.01 10.53 -2.82
CA TRP A 119 -0.70 11.13 -3.97
C TRP A 119 -1.57 12.32 -3.58
N HIS A 120 -2.19 12.29 -2.40
CA HIS A 120 -2.97 13.41 -1.88
C HIS A 120 -2.12 14.67 -1.70
N GLU A 121 -0.91 14.56 -1.13
CA GLU A 121 0.05 15.66 -1.00
C GLU A 121 0.44 16.28 -2.35
N ARG A 122 0.30 15.54 -3.44
CA ARG A 122 0.59 15.94 -4.83
C ARG A 122 -0.65 16.42 -5.60
N GLY A 123 -1.79 16.52 -4.92
CA GLY A 123 -3.05 16.98 -5.50
C GLY A 123 -3.74 15.99 -6.43
N PHE A 124 -3.43 14.68 -6.32
CA PHE A 124 -4.15 13.62 -7.05
C PHE A 124 -5.33 13.11 -6.24
N GLN A 125 -6.41 12.74 -6.95
CA GLN A 125 -7.53 12.00 -6.39
C GLN A 125 -7.28 10.50 -6.58
N LEU A 126 -7.60 9.69 -5.57
CA LEU A 126 -7.56 8.24 -5.69
C LEU A 126 -8.95 7.69 -6.00
N VAL A 127 -9.02 6.82 -6.98
CA VAL A 127 -10.24 6.12 -7.41
C VAL A 127 -10.05 4.65 -7.10
N SER A 128 -10.78 4.13 -6.10
CA SER A 128 -10.75 2.71 -5.76
C SER A 128 -11.68 1.93 -6.67
N LEU A 129 -11.13 0.92 -7.34
CA LEU A 129 -11.81 0.06 -8.30
C LEU A 129 -11.70 -1.38 -7.78
N LEU A 130 -12.80 -1.88 -7.22
CA LEU A 130 -12.87 -3.24 -6.70
C LEU A 130 -13.12 -4.23 -7.82
N GLY A 131 -12.39 -5.32 -7.79
CA GLY A 131 -12.47 -6.38 -8.79
C GLY A 131 -11.34 -6.30 -9.82
N VAL A 132 -11.35 -7.24 -10.75
CA VAL A 132 -10.37 -7.31 -11.81
C VAL A 132 -10.96 -6.74 -13.09
N PRO A 133 -10.35 -5.70 -13.68
CA PRO A 133 -10.84 -5.16 -14.94
C PRO A 133 -10.59 -6.16 -16.07
N GLN A 134 -11.60 -6.36 -16.92
CA GLN A 134 -11.44 -7.13 -18.15
C GLN A 134 -10.51 -6.41 -19.16
N ASN A 135 -10.37 -5.09 -19.03
CA ASN A 135 -9.51 -4.27 -19.89
C ASN A 135 -9.03 -3.03 -19.11
N TYR A 136 -7.75 -3.02 -18.77
CA TYR A 136 -7.11 -1.90 -18.07
C TYR A 136 -7.08 -0.59 -18.88
N GLU A 137 -6.92 -0.66 -20.21
CA GLU A 137 -6.88 0.54 -21.06
C GLU A 137 -8.24 1.24 -21.06
N LYS A 138 -9.31 0.46 -21.23
CA LYS A 138 -10.67 0.99 -21.16
C LYS A 138 -10.96 1.60 -19.79
N LEU A 139 -10.56 0.95 -18.71
CA LEU A 139 -10.70 1.45 -17.35
C LEU A 139 -9.96 2.79 -17.17
N ILE A 140 -8.73 2.92 -17.68
CA ILE A 140 -7.96 4.17 -17.61
C ILE A 140 -8.67 5.29 -18.36
N GLN A 141 -9.26 5.00 -19.52
CA GLN A 141 -10.01 5.98 -20.32
C GLN A 141 -11.33 6.37 -19.65
N ASP A 142 -12.14 5.39 -19.22
CA ASP A 142 -13.48 5.63 -18.64
C ASP A 142 -13.41 6.46 -17.35
N TYR A 143 -12.38 6.27 -16.53
CA TYR A 143 -12.17 7.00 -15.28
C TYR A 143 -11.17 8.15 -15.41
N GLU A 144 -10.65 8.42 -16.61
CA GLU A 144 -9.66 9.47 -16.88
C GLU A 144 -8.47 9.38 -15.91
N LEU A 145 -7.84 8.21 -15.81
CA LEU A 145 -6.74 7.98 -14.87
C LEU A 145 -5.40 8.40 -15.48
N SER A 146 -4.56 9.05 -14.69
CA SER A 146 -3.16 9.32 -15.05
C SER A 146 -2.27 8.09 -14.93
N GLY A 147 -2.67 7.15 -14.08
CA GLY A 147 -1.96 5.90 -13.85
C GLY A 147 -2.70 4.99 -12.89
N VAL A 148 -2.23 3.76 -12.73
CA VAL A 148 -2.92 2.71 -11.96
C VAL A 148 -1.95 2.01 -11.01
N MET A 149 -2.39 1.79 -9.78
CA MET A 149 -1.81 0.80 -8.88
C MET A 149 -2.61 -0.50 -8.97
N CYS A 150 -1.98 -1.56 -9.45
CA CYS A 150 -2.51 -2.92 -9.40
C CYS A 150 -2.13 -3.53 -8.06
N PHE A 151 -3.07 -3.58 -7.13
CA PHE A 151 -2.83 -4.04 -5.77
C PHE A 151 -3.15 -5.52 -5.66
N VAL A 152 -2.13 -6.32 -5.37
CA VAL A 152 -2.14 -7.79 -5.31
C VAL A 152 -2.91 -8.40 -6.49
N PRO A 153 -2.42 -8.17 -7.73
CA PRO A 153 -2.99 -8.83 -8.88
C PRO A 153 -2.80 -10.34 -8.75
N LYS A 154 -3.69 -11.11 -9.36
CA LYS A 154 -3.48 -12.56 -9.45
C LYS A 154 -2.36 -12.87 -10.44
N GLU A 155 -1.67 -13.99 -10.25
CA GLU A 155 -0.58 -14.44 -11.15
C GLU A 155 -1.05 -14.58 -12.61
N GLU A 156 -2.32 -14.95 -12.84
CA GLU A 156 -2.94 -15.09 -14.16
C GLU A 156 -3.00 -13.78 -14.97
N PHE A 157 -2.87 -12.61 -14.32
CA PHE A 157 -2.86 -11.31 -15.00
C PHE A 157 -1.46 -10.83 -15.40
N HIS A 158 -0.43 -11.66 -15.26
CA HIS A 158 0.95 -11.31 -15.62
C HIS A 158 1.07 -10.80 -17.06
N ASP A 159 0.49 -11.52 -18.03
CA ASP A 159 0.56 -11.16 -19.45
C ASP A 159 -0.13 -9.83 -19.75
N ASP A 160 -1.26 -9.54 -19.08
CA ASP A 160 -1.97 -8.27 -19.21
C ASP A 160 -1.12 -7.11 -18.68
N LEU A 161 -0.49 -7.29 -17.51
CA LEU A 161 0.40 -6.29 -16.93
C LEU A 161 1.65 -6.07 -17.79
N LEU A 162 2.21 -7.14 -18.38
CA LEU A 162 3.32 -7.05 -19.31
C LEU A 162 2.93 -6.31 -20.59
N ALA A 163 1.69 -6.51 -21.09
CA ALA A 163 1.17 -5.77 -22.23
C ALA A 163 1.03 -4.28 -21.91
N LEU A 164 0.53 -3.90 -20.72
CA LEU A 164 0.49 -2.50 -20.27
C LEU A 164 1.88 -1.87 -20.24
N PHE A 165 2.86 -2.60 -19.69
CA PHE A 165 4.24 -2.12 -19.63
C PHE A 165 4.84 -1.86 -21.01
N ARG A 166 4.66 -2.79 -21.96
CA ARG A 166 5.13 -2.65 -23.35
C ARG A 166 4.50 -1.47 -24.08
N ARG A 167 3.24 -1.14 -23.75
CA ARG A 167 2.51 0.01 -24.29
C ARG A 167 2.79 1.32 -23.57
N LYS A 168 3.70 1.31 -22.57
CA LYS A 168 4.08 2.47 -21.77
C LYS A 168 2.91 3.13 -21.03
N ILE A 169 1.92 2.34 -20.65
CA ILE A 169 0.81 2.79 -19.81
C ILE A 169 1.34 2.91 -18.39
N PRO A 170 1.17 4.07 -17.70
CA PRO A 170 1.68 4.25 -16.34
C PRO A 170 0.95 3.35 -15.34
N PHE A 171 1.63 2.34 -14.82
CA PHE A 171 1.13 1.52 -13.73
C PHE A 171 2.27 1.00 -12.85
N VAL A 172 1.91 0.58 -11.64
CA VAL A 172 2.76 -0.22 -10.74
C VAL A 172 1.96 -1.39 -10.19
N SER A 173 2.63 -2.49 -9.91
CA SER A 173 2.07 -3.66 -9.23
C SER A 173 2.64 -3.76 -7.84
N ILE A 174 1.79 -4.01 -6.83
CA ILE A 174 2.20 -4.20 -5.44
C ILE A 174 1.67 -5.53 -4.92
N GLY A 175 2.54 -6.32 -4.29
CA GLY A 175 2.19 -7.52 -3.53
C GLY A 175 2.65 -8.83 -4.16
N ILE A 176 2.49 -9.03 -5.46
CA ILE A 176 3.00 -10.21 -6.17
C ILE A 176 4.32 -9.88 -6.86
N ARG A 177 5.24 -10.82 -6.83
CA ARG A 177 6.54 -10.70 -7.47
C ARG A 177 6.47 -11.14 -8.92
N PHE A 178 6.72 -10.19 -9.82
CA PHE A 178 6.97 -10.42 -11.24
C PHE A 178 8.39 -9.94 -11.55
N ASP A 179 9.31 -10.86 -11.75
CA ASP A 179 10.74 -10.53 -11.91
C ASP A 179 11.04 -9.77 -13.19
N ASP A 180 10.29 -10.04 -14.26
CA ASP A 180 10.39 -9.40 -15.58
C ASP A 180 9.61 -8.07 -15.69
N LEU A 181 8.88 -7.66 -14.64
CA LEU A 181 8.20 -6.37 -14.56
C LEU A 181 8.96 -5.41 -13.65
N PRO A 182 9.70 -4.42 -14.18
CA PRO A 182 10.46 -3.45 -13.36
C PRO A 182 9.58 -2.51 -12.53
N VAL A 183 8.28 -2.59 -12.71
CA VAL A 183 7.25 -1.82 -12.00
C VAL A 183 6.50 -2.65 -10.94
N SER A 184 7.02 -3.83 -10.61
CA SER A 184 6.46 -4.73 -9.58
C SER A 184 7.23 -4.59 -8.28
N PHE A 185 6.49 -4.43 -7.16
CA PHE A 185 7.03 -4.16 -5.82
C PHE A 185 6.36 -5.05 -4.78
N GLY A 186 7.07 -5.35 -3.70
CA GLY A 186 6.50 -6.13 -2.61
C GLY A 186 7.52 -6.70 -1.65
N THR A 187 7.14 -7.78 -1.01
CA THR A 187 7.96 -8.52 -0.06
C THR A 187 8.60 -9.73 -0.73
N ASN A 188 9.86 -9.97 -0.46
CA ASN A 188 10.48 -11.26 -0.72
C ASN A 188 10.06 -12.25 0.38
N HIS A 189 8.89 -12.86 0.18
CA HIS A 189 8.24 -13.72 1.19
C HIS A 189 9.09 -14.91 1.60
N GLU A 190 9.82 -15.50 0.65
CA GLU A 190 10.72 -16.63 0.95
C GLU A 190 11.87 -16.19 1.86
N LYS A 191 12.49 -15.03 1.54
CA LYS A 191 13.57 -14.48 2.37
C LYS A 191 13.09 -14.09 3.77
N VAL A 192 11.96 -13.40 3.89
CA VAL A 192 11.41 -12.98 5.19
C VAL A 192 11.17 -14.20 6.09
N ALA A 193 10.59 -15.28 5.55
CA ALA A 193 10.34 -16.50 6.31
C ALA A 193 11.63 -17.24 6.63
N SER A 194 12.63 -17.22 5.74
CA SER A 194 13.95 -17.76 6.03
C SER A 194 14.62 -17.02 7.17
N ASP A 195 14.58 -15.68 7.15
CA ASP A 195 15.16 -14.84 8.20
C ASP A 195 14.48 -15.10 9.56
N ALA A 196 13.15 -15.28 9.57
CA ALA A 196 12.38 -15.58 10.78
C ALA A 196 12.67 -17.01 11.32
N ALA A 197 12.71 -18.00 10.46
CA ALA A 197 13.09 -19.37 10.86
C ALA A 197 14.52 -19.43 11.38
N LEU A 198 15.47 -18.76 10.71
CA LEU A 198 16.87 -18.67 11.12
C LEU A 198 17.03 -17.97 12.48
N HIS A 199 16.22 -16.95 12.77
CA HIS A 199 16.19 -16.31 14.07
C HIS A 199 15.82 -17.31 15.17
N LEU A 200 14.77 -18.11 14.99
CA LEU A 200 14.39 -19.15 15.93
C LEU A 200 15.47 -20.23 16.09
N VAL A 201 16.11 -20.65 14.99
CA VAL A 201 17.23 -21.59 15.03
C VAL A 201 18.41 -21.03 15.83
N ARG A 202 18.75 -19.74 15.67
CA ARG A 202 19.79 -19.05 16.43
C ARG A 202 19.47 -18.92 17.92
N LEU A 203 18.19 -18.84 18.28
CA LEU A 203 17.72 -18.90 19.65
C LEU A 203 17.76 -20.32 20.26
N GLY A 204 18.21 -21.33 19.53
CA GLY A 204 18.33 -22.70 19.98
C GLY A 204 17.16 -23.60 19.62
N HIS A 205 16.07 -23.08 19.06
CA HIS A 205 14.92 -23.90 18.68
C HIS A 205 15.27 -24.91 17.59
N ARG A 206 14.84 -26.17 17.78
CA ARG A 206 15.01 -27.26 16.83
C ARG A 206 13.69 -27.87 16.37
N LYS A 207 12.63 -27.66 17.15
CA LYS A 207 11.27 -28.09 16.92
C LYS A 207 10.43 -26.83 16.68
N ILE A 208 10.24 -26.46 15.41
CA ILE A 208 9.57 -25.24 14.97
C ILE A 208 8.36 -25.63 14.12
N ALA A 209 7.17 -25.18 14.49
CA ALA A 209 5.98 -25.38 13.68
C ALA A 209 5.68 -24.13 12.84
N MET A 210 5.08 -24.34 11.66
CA MET A 210 4.67 -23.30 10.73
C MET A 210 3.16 -23.30 10.57
N LEU A 211 2.53 -22.16 10.81
CA LEU A 211 1.13 -21.91 10.50
C LEU A 211 1.05 -21.06 9.22
N TYR A 212 0.38 -21.56 8.19
CA TYR A 212 0.31 -20.90 6.88
C TYR A 212 -1.09 -20.98 6.28
N ASN A 213 -1.39 -20.16 5.28
CA ASN A 213 -2.63 -20.21 4.53
C ASN A 213 -2.36 -20.69 3.09
N SER A 214 -2.79 -21.91 2.76
CA SER A 214 -2.55 -22.52 1.44
C SER A 214 -3.20 -21.77 0.28
N GLN A 215 -4.23 -20.98 0.54
CA GLN A 215 -4.92 -20.19 -0.47
C GLN A 215 -4.13 -18.95 -0.91
N MET A 216 -3.08 -18.58 -0.14
CA MET A 216 -2.26 -17.42 -0.43
C MET A 216 -0.90 -17.82 -1.03
N SER A 217 -0.55 -17.28 -2.20
CA SER A 217 0.75 -17.51 -2.84
C SER A 217 1.92 -17.04 -1.95
N SER A 218 1.76 -15.92 -1.25
CA SER A 218 2.74 -15.42 -0.28
C SER A 218 3.04 -16.43 0.83
N SER A 219 2.02 -17.10 1.36
CA SER A 219 2.16 -18.14 2.39
C SER A 219 2.92 -19.37 1.87
N ARG A 220 2.64 -19.81 0.65
CA ARG A 220 3.40 -20.91 0.03
C ARG A 220 4.89 -20.57 -0.13
N LEU A 221 5.22 -19.32 -0.51
CA LEU A 221 6.60 -18.84 -0.56
C LEU A 221 7.25 -18.80 0.82
N ARG A 222 6.52 -18.40 1.85
CA ARG A 222 7.01 -18.43 3.25
C ARG A 222 7.27 -19.85 3.73
N CYS A 223 6.39 -20.81 3.40
CA CYS A 223 6.64 -22.24 3.68
C CYS A 223 7.92 -22.74 3.04
N ARG A 224 8.22 -22.33 1.80
CA ARG A 224 9.50 -22.66 1.15
C ARG A 224 10.69 -22.11 1.92
N GLY A 225 10.63 -20.83 2.32
CA GLY A 225 11.69 -20.19 3.09
C GLY A 225 11.94 -20.89 4.45
N TYR A 226 10.88 -21.21 5.17
CA TYR A 226 10.93 -22.00 6.40
C TYR A 226 11.56 -23.38 6.15
N SER A 227 11.03 -24.15 5.20
CA SER A 227 11.49 -25.50 4.90
C SER A 227 12.96 -25.53 4.46
N ARG A 228 13.41 -24.54 3.70
CA ARG A 228 14.81 -24.40 3.30
C ARG A 228 15.72 -24.25 4.51
N VAL A 229 15.40 -23.35 5.45
CA VAL A 229 16.22 -23.13 6.66
C VAL A 229 16.26 -24.41 7.53
N MET A 230 15.13 -25.07 7.70
CA MET A 230 15.09 -26.32 8.46
C MET A 230 16.02 -27.39 7.82
N TRP A 231 15.95 -27.54 6.50
CA TRP A 231 16.79 -28.48 5.78
C TRP A 231 18.30 -28.13 5.84
N GLU A 232 18.66 -26.86 5.61
CA GLU A 232 20.05 -26.38 5.66
C GLU A 232 20.69 -26.56 7.03
N HIS A 233 19.89 -26.63 8.10
CA HIS A 233 20.36 -26.83 9.47
C HIS A 233 20.18 -28.28 9.95
N GLY A 234 19.80 -29.21 9.06
CA GLY A 234 19.61 -30.62 9.41
C GLY A 234 18.45 -30.86 10.38
N LEU A 235 17.46 -29.97 10.39
CA LEU A 235 16.30 -30.04 11.26
C LEU A 235 15.11 -30.71 10.53
N PRO A 236 14.32 -31.56 11.24
CA PRO A 236 13.21 -32.24 10.61
C PRO A 236 12.06 -31.22 10.29
N VAL A 237 11.54 -31.28 9.08
CA VAL A 237 10.25 -30.70 8.76
C VAL A 237 9.21 -31.79 8.98
N ASN A 238 8.59 -31.81 10.16
CA ASN A 238 7.49 -32.73 10.43
C ASN A 238 6.23 -32.21 9.70
N PRO A 239 5.61 -32.99 8.79
CA PRO A 239 4.39 -32.56 8.09
C PRO A 239 3.25 -32.16 9.04
N ASP A 240 3.12 -32.80 10.21
CA ASP A 240 2.10 -32.48 11.20
C ASP A 240 2.33 -31.11 11.88
N TRP A 241 3.54 -30.54 11.74
CA TRP A 241 3.89 -29.22 12.28
C TRP A 241 3.72 -28.09 11.25
N VAL A 242 3.28 -28.42 10.05
CA VAL A 242 2.94 -27.43 9.01
C VAL A 242 1.40 -27.37 8.90
N ILE A 243 0.83 -26.43 9.66
CA ILE A 243 -0.62 -26.33 9.83
C ILE A 243 -1.19 -25.32 8.84
N ASP A 244 -2.12 -25.78 7.99
CA ASP A 244 -2.90 -24.90 7.13
C ASP A 244 -4.02 -24.23 7.94
N VAL A 245 -4.02 -22.91 7.97
CA VAL A 245 -5.02 -22.09 8.70
C VAL A 245 -6.21 -21.69 7.82
N SER A 246 -6.32 -22.23 6.62
CA SER A 246 -7.42 -21.92 5.70
C SER A 246 -8.71 -22.67 6.01
N ASP A 247 -8.68 -23.66 6.91
CA ASP A 247 -9.84 -24.46 7.30
C ASP A 247 -10.25 -24.27 8.77
N ASP A 248 -11.46 -24.71 9.11
CA ASP A 248 -12.05 -24.55 10.45
C ASP A 248 -11.40 -25.41 11.52
N GLY A 249 -10.63 -26.45 11.16
CA GLY A 249 -9.95 -27.38 12.08
C GLY A 249 -8.62 -26.89 12.64
N THR A 250 -8.17 -25.70 12.27
CA THR A 250 -6.82 -25.18 12.58
C THR A 250 -6.50 -25.20 14.08
N PHE A 251 -7.42 -24.71 14.91
CA PHE A 251 -7.15 -24.54 16.34
C PHE A 251 -7.20 -25.86 17.10
N ASP A 252 -7.97 -26.83 16.64
CA ASP A 252 -7.97 -28.18 17.20
C ASP A 252 -6.67 -28.89 16.85
N ARG A 253 -6.15 -28.71 15.62
CA ARG A 253 -4.83 -29.21 15.23
C ARG A 253 -3.72 -28.54 16.05
N LEU A 254 -3.76 -27.21 16.22
CA LEU A 254 -2.79 -26.50 17.04
C LEU A 254 -2.82 -26.99 18.51
N ARG A 255 -4.01 -27.18 19.06
CA ARG A 255 -4.18 -27.75 20.42
C ARG A 255 -3.58 -29.15 20.50
N THR A 256 -3.89 -30.03 19.56
CA THR A 256 -3.35 -31.39 19.49
C THR A 256 -1.82 -31.38 19.38
N LEU A 257 -1.27 -30.47 18.62
CA LEU A 257 0.19 -30.30 18.43
C LEU A 257 0.90 -29.85 19.70
N LEU A 258 0.27 -29.03 20.54
CA LEU A 258 0.91 -28.42 21.71
C LEU A 258 0.78 -29.25 23.01
N VAL A 259 -0.12 -30.24 23.04
CA VAL A 259 -0.34 -31.08 24.23
C VAL A 259 0.82 -32.07 24.53
N PRO A 260 1.43 -32.78 23.54
CA PRO A 260 2.49 -33.74 23.82
C PRO A 260 3.73 -33.08 24.41
N SER A 261 4.47 -33.87 25.23
CA SER A 261 5.78 -33.44 25.76
C SER A 261 6.83 -33.20 24.66
N ASP A 262 6.65 -33.84 23.50
CA ASP A 262 7.52 -33.69 22.32
C ASP A 262 7.04 -32.57 21.35
N ARG A 263 6.24 -31.63 21.83
CA ARG A 263 5.68 -30.50 21.06
C ARG A 263 6.76 -29.59 20.47
N PRO A 264 6.41 -28.77 19.46
CA PRO A 264 7.23 -27.65 19.01
C PRO A 264 7.52 -26.67 20.16
N THR A 265 8.72 -26.15 20.17
CA THR A 265 9.15 -25.10 21.13
C THR A 265 9.02 -23.71 20.55
N ALA A 266 8.71 -23.59 19.25
CA ALA A 266 8.43 -22.33 18.59
C ALA A 266 7.37 -22.48 17.51
N LEU A 267 6.59 -21.42 17.31
CA LEU A 267 5.60 -21.27 16.27
C LEU A 267 5.99 -20.11 15.36
N LEU A 268 6.01 -20.36 14.06
CA LEU A 268 6.13 -19.35 13.02
C LEU A 268 4.75 -19.10 12.41
N ALA A 269 4.12 -17.99 12.78
CA ALA A 269 2.73 -17.68 12.41
C ALA A 269 2.70 -16.75 11.21
N ASP A 270 2.30 -17.27 10.06
CA ASP A 270 2.26 -16.52 8.80
C ASP A 270 1.15 -15.47 8.75
N VAL A 271 -0.02 -15.75 9.28
CA VAL A 271 -1.22 -14.92 9.11
C VAL A 271 -1.50 -14.11 10.36
N ALA A 272 -1.70 -12.79 10.22
CA ALA A 272 -1.95 -11.91 11.36
C ALA A 272 -3.27 -12.21 12.10
N GLN A 273 -4.30 -12.68 11.40
CA GLN A 273 -5.63 -12.92 11.97
C GLN A 273 -5.69 -13.99 13.07
N PRO A 274 -5.00 -15.13 12.97
CA PRO A 274 -5.08 -16.16 14.01
C PRO A 274 -4.20 -15.87 15.24
N ILE A 275 -3.41 -14.80 15.29
CA ILE A 275 -2.48 -14.54 16.39
C ILE A 275 -3.17 -14.50 17.77
N PRO A 276 -4.27 -13.74 17.98
CA PRO A 276 -4.96 -13.77 19.28
C PRO A 276 -5.41 -15.17 19.67
N LEU A 277 -5.88 -15.97 18.73
CA LEU A 277 -6.33 -17.35 18.99
C LEU A 277 -5.16 -18.30 19.28
N ILE A 278 -3.97 -18.06 18.69
CA ILE A 278 -2.76 -18.79 19.03
C ILE A 278 -2.39 -18.55 20.50
N TYR A 279 -2.36 -17.27 20.91
CA TYR A 279 -2.07 -16.90 22.31
C TYR A 279 -3.11 -17.47 23.28
N GLU A 280 -4.38 -17.41 22.91
CA GLU A 280 -5.47 -18.00 23.70
C GLU A 280 -5.33 -19.51 23.82
N THR A 281 -5.02 -20.22 22.70
CA THR A 281 -4.83 -21.68 22.71
C THR A 281 -3.66 -22.07 23.61
N VAL A 282 -2.53 -21.39 23.50
CA VAL A 282 -1.35 -21.64 24.36
C VAL A 282 -1.72 -21.46 25.83
N ARG A 283 -2.38 -20.36 26.17
CA ARG A 283 -2.80 -20.05 27.55
C ARG A 283 -3.80 -21.09 28.09
N ASN A 284 -4.79 -21.50 27.29
CA ASN A 284 -5.81 -22.47 27.69
C ASN A 284 -5.23 -23.86 27.95
N LEU A 285 -4.07 -24.17 27.36
CA LEU A 285 -3.29 -25.38 27.66
C LEU A 285 -2.39 -25.25 28.89
N GLY A 286 -2.41 -24.12 29.61
CA GLY A 286 -1.54 -23.83 30.72
C GLY A 286 -0.09 -23.55 30.33
N LEU A 287 0.18 -23.33 29.04
CA LEU A 287 1.51 -23.02 28.52
C LEU A 287 1.73 -21.49 28.50
N ARG A 288 2.99 -21.08 28.55
CA ARG A 288 3.40 -19.68 28.60
C ARG A 288 4.19 -19.31 27.35
N ILE A 289 4.01 -18.07 26.90
CA ILE A 289 4.82 -17.44 25.89
C ILE A 289 5.71 -16.41 26.60
N PRO A 290 7.04 -16.44 26.39
CA PRO A 290 7.82 -17.34 25.57
C PRO A 290 8.34 -18.60 26.29
N GLU A 291 8.05 -18.81 27.59
CA GLU A 291 8.71 -19.79 28.45
C GLU A 291 8.55 -21.24 27.96
N ASP A 292 7.37 -21.57 27.47
CA ASP A 292 7.05 -22.92 26.99
C ASP A 292 6.99 -23.01 25.46
N VAL A 293 6.61 -21.90 24.78
CA VAL A 293 6.51 -21.80 23.33
C VAL A 293 6.84 -20.37 22.89
N SER A 294 7.87 -20.21 22.06
CA SER A 294 8.15 -18.94 21.39
C SER A 294 7.22 -18.73 20.19
N VAL A 295 6.80 -17.48 19.93
CA VAL A 295 5.91 -17.17 18.80
C VAL A 295 6.48 -16.01 18.00
N VAL A 296 6.66 -16.21 16.68
CA VAL A 296 7.10 -15.18 15.72
C VAL A 296 6.04 -15.02 14.63
N GLY A 297 5.80 -13.78 14.21
CA GLY A 297 4.90 -13.51 13.09
C GLY A 297 5.49 -12.63 12.00
N PHE A 298 4.63 -12.36 11.03
CA PHE A 298 4.92 -11.43 9.93
C PHE A 298 3.94 -10.26 10.02
N THR A 299 4.30 -9.14 9.41
CA THR A 299 3.49 -7.91 9.39
C THR A 299 3.31 -7.27 10.77
N ASP A 300 3.97 -6.15 10.99
CA ASP A 300 3.86 -5.43 12.27
C ASP A 300 2.54 -4.66 12.37
N GLN A 301 1.55 -5.33 12.93
CA GLN A 301 0.24 -4.74 13.22
C GLN A 301 0.25 -4.05 14.59
N PRO A 302 -0.36 -2.87 14.75
CA PRO A 302 -0.37 -2.14 16.02
C PRO A 302 -0.84 -2.97 17.22
N TYR A 303 -1.84 -3.83 17.06
CA TYR A 303 -2.38 -4.65 18.15
C TYR A 303 -1.37 -5.67 18.70
N LEU A 304 -0.36 -6.06 17.93
CA LEU A 304 0.67 -7.02 18.36
C LEU A 304 1.56 -6.48 19.48
N THR A 305 1.62 -5.16 19.63
CA THR A 305 2.31 -4.51 20.76
C THR A 305 1.54 -4.61 22.07
N TYR A 306 0.23 -4.86 21.98
CA TYR A 306 -0.66 -5.01 23.14
C TYR A 306 -0.94 -6.49 23.49
N MET A 307 -0.38 -7.43 22.73
CA MET A 307 -0.41 -8.84 23.13
C MET A 307 0.37 -9.05 24.44
N ASN A 308 0.05 -10.09 25.18
CA ASN A 308 0.77 -10.42 26.41
C ASN A 308 1.37 -11.84 26.33
N PRO A 309 2.71 -11.91 26.11
CA PRO A 309 3.68 -10.82 25.91
C PRO A 309 3.56 -10.17 24.53
N PRO A 310 4.11 -8.93 24.34
CA PRO A 310 4.19 -8.29 23.02
C PRO A 310 4.92 -9.17 22.00
N MET A 311 4.35 -9.27 20.79
CA MET A 311 4.80 -10.23 19.78
C MET A 311 6.01 -9.75 18.99
N THR A 312 7.05 -10.58 18.91
CA THR A 312 8.19 -10.45 18.01
C THR A 312 7.75 -10.74 16.56
N VAL A 313 8.12 -9.88 15.62
CA VAL A 313 7.72 -10.01 14.22
C VAL A 313 8.88 -9.74 13.26
N PHE A 314 8.82 -10.36 12.08
CA PHE A 314 9.58 -9.93 10.92
C PHE A 314 8.71 -9.01 10.07
N SER A 315 8.92 -7.70 10.23
CA SER A 315 8.22 -6.69 9.45
C SER A 315 8.57 -6.79 7.97
N GLN A 316 7.55 -6.66 7.12
CA GLN A 316 7.69 -6.76 5.66
C GLN A 316 8.16 -5.45 5.01
N ARG A 317 8.46 -4.40 5.78
CA ARG A 317 8.86 -3.06 5.30
C ARG A 317 7.85 -2.47 4.29
N ILE A 318 6.57 -2.64 4.57
CA ILE A 318 5.46 -2.32 3.65
C ILE A 318 5.47 -0.85 3.23
N GLN A 319 5.72 0.07 4.18
CA GLN A 319 5.75 1.51 3.90
C GLN A 319 6.83 1.85 2.87
N GLU A 320 8.00 1.23 2.97
CA GLU A 320 9.15 1.52 2.11
C GLU A 320 8.88 1.14 0.66
N PHE A 321 8.51 -0.12 0.40
CA PHE A 321 8.26 -0.53 -0.99
C PHE A 321 7.00 0.14 -1.57
N THR A 322 6.00 0.49 -0.75
CA THR A 322 4.83 1.25 -1.21
C THR A 322 5.24 2.66 -1.65
N LEU A 323 6.13 3.31 -0.91
CA LEU A 323 6.66 4.61 -1.27
C LEU A 323 7.50 4.53 -2.56
N LEU A 324 8.32 3.50 -2.71
CA LEU A 324 9.09 3.26 -3.93
C LEU A 324 8.16 3.05 -5.14
N ALA A 325 7.10 2.25 -4.98
CA ALA A 325 6.10 2.04 -6.02
C ALA A 325 5.38 3.35 -6.40
N ALA A 326 5.01 4.18 -5.42
CA ALA A 326 4.37 5.46 -5.68
C ALA A 326 5.30 6.43 -6.45
N ARG A 327 6.59 6.49 -6.08
CA ARG A 327 7.60 7.27 -6.81
C ARG A 327 7.83 6.74 -8.23
N GLN A 328 7.83 5.43 -8.40
CA GLN A 328 7.94 4.79 -9.70
C GLN A 328 6.77 5.17 -10.61
N LEU A 329 5.55 5.12 -10.10
CA LEU A 329 4.36 5.53 -10.83
C LEU A 329 4.42 7.04 -11.17
N GLU A 330 4.89 7.88 -10.25
CA GLU A 330 5.10 9.31 -10.50
C GLU A 330 6.10 9.54 -11.66
N SER A 331 7.21 8.79 -11.69
CA SER A 331 8.20 8.86 -12.79
C SER A 331 7.59 8.45 -14.13
N LEU A 332 6.80 7.37 -14.14
CA LEU A 332 6.12 6.93 -15.36
C LEU A 332 5.12 7.95 -15.88
N ILE A 333 4.36 8.60 -14.99
CA ILE A 333 3.39 9.65 -15.37
C ILE A 333 4.09 10.89 -15.90
N ARG A 334 5.19 11.31 -15.28
CA ARG A 334 5.89 12.57 -15.62
C ARG A 334 6.85 12.41 -16.79
N ASN A 335 7.61 11.31 -16.81
CA ASN A 335 8.77 11.14 -17.68
C ASN A 335 8.56 10.04 -18.72
N GLY A 336 7.52 9.21 -18.58
CA GLY A 336 7.26 8.06 -19.45
C GLY A 336 8.27 6.90 -19.31
N VAL A 337 9.20 6.99 -18.36
CA VAL A 337 10.25 5.97 -18.14
C VAL A 337 10.30 5.55 -16.67
N PRO A 338 10.56 4.26 -16.39
CA PRO A 338 10.75 3.79 -15.02
C PRO A 338 12.08 4.29 -14.45
N MET A 339 12.10 4.49 -13.13
CA MET A 339 13.33 4.70 -12.36
C MET A 339 14.09 3.38 -12.23
N GLU A 340 15.40 3.43 -12.17
CA GLU A 340 16.21 2.29 -11.76
C GLU A 340 16.11 2.10 -10.24
N ILE A 341 15.67 0.92 -9.81
CA ILE A 341 15.50 0.56 -8.40
C ILE A 341 16.13 -0.81 -8.19
N GLU A 342 17.19 -0.85 -7.38
CA GLU A 342 17.95 -2.08 -7.12
C GLU A 342 17.12 -3.10 -6.34
N GLU A 343 16.46 -2.68 -5.25
CA GLU A 343 15.66 -3.56 -4.39
C GLU A 343 14.16 -3.21 -4.48
N ARG A 344 13.44 -3.91 -5.34
CA ARG A 344 11.98 -3.80 -5.48
C ARG A 344 11.21 -4.72 -4.53
N PHE A 345 11.86 -5.76 -4.03
CA PHE A 345 11.30 -6.75 -3.12
C PHE A 345 12.12 -6.81 -1.84
N SER A 346 11.62 -6.17 -0.79
CA SER A 346 12.31 -6.07 0.48
C SER A 346 12.34 -7.39 1.24
N GLY A 347 13.46 -7.64 1.90
CA GLY A 347 13.57 -8.66 2.95
C GLY A 347 12.84 -8.24 4.23
N GLY A 348 12.82 -9.12 5.23
CA GLY A 348 12.25 -8.83 6.53
C GLY A 348 13.18 -7.98 7.40
N MET A 349 12.57 -7.21 8.30
CA MET A 349 13.27 -6.54 9.40
C MET A 349 12.74 -7.09 10.73
N LEU A 350 13.63 -7.62 11.55
CA LEU A 350 13.27 -8.09 12.89
C LEU A 350 12.85 -6.92 13.77
N ILE A 351 11.67 -7.02 14.36
CA ILE A 351 11.21 -6.18 15.47
C ILE A 351 11.10 -7.11 16.67
N ASP A 352 12.18 -7.14 17.45
CA ASP A 352 12.28 -8.00 18.62
C ASP A 352 11.47 -7.42 19.78
N ARG A 353 10.62 -8.29 20.37
CA ARG A 353 9.78 -7.96 21.52
C ARG A 353 9.94 -9.08 22.55
N ALA A 354 8.84 -9.50 23.19
CA ALA A 354 8.94 -10.43 24.31
C ALA A 354 8.35 -11.83 24.07
N SER A 355 7.94 -12.16 22.84
CA SER A 355 7.32 -13.47 22.54
C SER A 355 8.30 -14.56 22.13
N CYS A 356 9.60 -14.28 22.14
CA CYS A 356 10.65 -15.26 21.87
C CYS A 356 11.67 -15.28 22.99
N ARG A 357 12.23 -16.46 23.24
CA ARG A 357 13.36 -16.62 24.18
C ARG A 357 14.43 -17.55 23.59
N LYS A 358 15.64 -17.39 24.09
CA LYS A 358 16.69 -18.38 23.88
C LYS A 358 16.39 -19.64 24.70
N ILE A 359 16.62 -20.79 24.09
CA ILE A 359 16.60 -22.10 24.76
C ILE A 359 17.98 -22.71 24.68
N ASP A 360 18.36 -23.42 25.77
CA ASP A 360 19.67 -24.09 25.89
C ASP A 360 19.70 -25.43 25.12
#